data_72cbc95b07b727623efbf8095bbf8aa2
#
_entry.id   72cbc95b07b727623efbf8095bbf8aa2
#
_cell.length_a   1.000
_cell.length_b   1.000
_cell.length_c   1.000
_cell.angle_alpha   90.00
_cell.angle_beta   90.00
_cell.angle_gamma   90.00
#
_symmetry.space_group_name_H-M   'P 1'
#
loop_
_entity.id
_entity.type
_entity.pdbx_description
1 polymer ?
#
loop_
_entity_poly.entity_id
_entity_poly.type
_entity_poly.pdbx_seq_one_letter_code
_entity_poly.pdbx_strand_id
1 'polypeptide(L)'
;MTSKRRPAVALAAVLITAAATASAVSTPAQAAPETATGTPTKAPATCSAASCHGLDPIETHCADDAVTIDDVVLDGRTVRLRYSAQCRAAWAQLWYGKPGDRAYVRTVENGQTVAVNSITVMPWNGTSVYTPMVNDKDLKAQACTEFDHLPGDTGTKCTIFY
;
A
#
# COMPACT_ATOMS: atom_id res chain seq x y z
N MET A 1 -38.24 -36.49 13.41
CA MET A 1 -38.33 -37.58 14.38
C MET A 1 -36.92 -37.84 14.88
N THR A 2 -36.47 -37.54 16.02
CA THR A 2 -36.85 -37.84 17.38
C THR A 2 -36.22 -36.79 18.32
N SER A 3 -37.07 -36.20 19.12
CA SER A 3 -36.75 -35.38 20.29
C SER A 3 -36.16 -36.26 21.40
N LYS A 4 -35.17 -35.79 22.17
CA LYS A 4 -34.89 -36.31 23.48
C LYS A 4 -34.65 -35.23 24.52
N ARG A 5 -35.51 -35.22 25.49
CA ARG A 5 -35.67 -34.27 26.59
C ARG A 5 -34.67 -34.48 27.73
N ARG A 6 -34.51 -33.40 28.47
CA ARG A 6 -33.90 -33.11 29.79
C ARG A 6 -33.94 -34.25 30.84
N PRO A 7 -33.14 -34.12 31.95
CA PRO A 7 -33.76 -33.57 33.15
C PRO A 7 -32.91 -32.50 33.90
N ALA A 8 -33.66 -31.70 34.63
CA ALA A 8 -33.24 -30.78 35.67
C ALA A 8 -33.05 -31.54 36.99
N VAL A 9 -32.07 -31.15 37.79
CA VAL A 9 -32.01 -31.50 39.24
C VAL A 9 -31.74 -30.19 39.99
N ALA A 10 -32.63 -29.98 40.97
CA ALA A 10 -32.66 -28.86 41.89
C ALA A 10 -32.11 -29.25 43.27
N LEU A 11 -31.86 -28.23 44.11
CA LEU A 11 -31.70 -28.21 45.59
C LEU A 11 -30.29 -28.54 46.14
N ALA A 12 -29.68 -27.62 46.93
CA ALA A 12 -30.08 -27.26 48.28
C ALA A 12 -29.32 -26.00 48.78
N ALA A 13 -30.08 -25.15 49.46
CA ALA A 13 -29.54 -23.98 50.19
C ALA A 13 -28.91 -24.43 51.53
N VAL A 14 -27.77 -23.88 51.86
CA VAL A 14 -27.23 -23.85 53.23
C VAL A 14 -26.84 -22.42 53.55
N LEU A 15 -27.62 -21.81 54.45
CA LEU A 15 -27.33 -20.54 55.10
C LEU A 15 -26.33 -20.75 56.23
N ILE A 16 -25.14 -20.19 56.15
CA ILE A 16 -24.24 -20.01 57.28
C ILE A 16 -23.93 -18.54 57.44
N THR A 17 -24.52 -17.92 58.46
CA THR A 17 -24.20 -16.57 58.92
C THR A 17 -22.91 -16.62 59.75
N ALA A 18 -21.83 -15.98 59.28
CA ALA A 18 -20.67 -15.65 60.09
C ALA A 18 -20.37 -14.17 59.96
N ALA A 19 -20.58 -13.44 61.05
CA ALA A 19 -20.14 -12.05 61.17
C ALA A 19 -18.63 -12.04 61.27
N ALA A 20 -17.95 -11.29 60.39
CA ALA A 20 -16.54 -11.03 60.49
C ALA A 20 -16.31 -9.52 60.25
N THR A 21 -15.63 -8.93 61.22
CA THR A 21 -15.22 -7.53 61.36
C THR A 21 -14.45 -7.01 60.16
N ALA A 22 -14.91 -5.89 59.61
CA ALA A 22 -14.22 -5.18 58.53
C ALA A 22 -12.96 -4.49 59.03
N SER A 23 -11.80 -5.02 58.65
CA SER A 23 -10.54 -4.24 58.66
C SER A 23 -10.41 -3.62 57.26
N ALA A 24 -10.51 -2.31 57.19
CA ALA A 24 -10.26 -1.55 55.97
C ALA A 24 -8.77 -1.57 55.65
N VAL A 25 -8.35 -2.44 54.75
CA VAL A 25 -7.03 -2.36 54.12
C VAL A 25 -7.17 -1.45 52.90
N SER A 26 -6.61 -0.26 53.00
CA SER A 26 -6.47 0.66 51.87
C SER A 26 -5.50 0.08 50.87
N THR A 27 -5.99 -0.57 49.83
CA THR A 27 -5.18 -0.93 48.67
C THR A 27 -4.84 0.34 47.88
N PRO A 28 -3.55 0.61 47.57
CA PRO A 28 -3.22 1.67 46.65
C PRO A 28 -3.83 1.35 45.29
N ALA A 29 -4.53 2.33 44.74
CA ALA A 29 -5.04 2.26 43.36
C ALA A 29 -3.86 2.07 42.41
N GLN A 30 -3.71 0.86 41.90
CA GLN A 30 -2.84 0.62 40.75
C GLN A 30 -3.47 1.35 39.58
N ALA A 31 -2.78 2.39 39.10
CA ALA A 31 -3.09 3.03 37.85
C ALA A 31 -3.05 1.93 36.77
N ALA A 32 -4.16 1.74 36.08
CA ALA A 32 -4.20 0.87 34.92
C ALA A 32 -3.14 1.38 33.93
N PRO A 33 -2.38 0.48 33.25
CA PRO A 33 -1.49 0.92 32.22
C PRO A 33 -2.32 1.64 31.16
N GLU A 34 -2.06 2.94 30.97
CA GLU A 34 -2.59 3.69 29.84
C GLU A 34 -2.14 2.93 28.59
N THR A 35 -3.10 2.33 27.90
CA THR A 35 -2.87 1.78 26.56
C THR A 35 -2.49 2.98 25.69
N ALA A 36 -1.21 3.20 25.52
CA ALA A 36 -0.71 4.19 24.58
C ALA A 36 -1.28 3.78 23.21
N THR A 37 -2.30 4.52 22.79
CA THR A 37 -2.82 4.47 21.42
C THR A 37 -1.74 5.10 20.55
N GLY A 38 -0.65 4.36 20.33
CA GLY A 38 0.40 4.76 19.41
C GLY A 38 -0.23 4.81 18.02
N THR A 39 -0.39 6.00 17.47
CA THR A 39 -0.59 6.17 16.04
C THR A 39 0.49 5.35 15.35
N PRO A 40 0.16 4.44 14.40
CA PRO A 40 1.18 3.66 13.71
C PRO A 40 2.14 4.64 13.04
N THR A 41 3.33 4.73 13.58
CA THR A 41 4.38 5.58 13.01
C THR A 41 4.84 4.88 11.73
N LYS A 42 4.50 5.48 10.60
CA LYS A 42 4.91 5.03 9.27
C LYS A 42 6.44 4.95 9.21
N ALA A 43 6.97 3.88 8.66
CA ALA A 43 8.42 3.74 8.52
C ALA A 43 8.97 4.90 7.68
N PRO A 44 10.12 5.47 8.05
CA PRO A 44 10.73 6.52 7.24
C PRO A 44 11.21 5.97 5.90
N ALA A 45 11.09 6.76 4.85
CA ALA A 45 11.65 6.43 3.55
C ALA A 45 13.18 6.28 3.64
N THR A 46 13.72 5.31 2.91
CA THR A 46 15.16 4.99 2.93
C THR A 46 15.96 5.68 1.83
N CYS A 47 15.29 6.40 0.92
CA CYS A 47 15.92 7.18 -0.15
C CYS A 47 15.19 8.51 -0.37
N SER A 48 15.81 9.45 -1.10
CA SER A 48 15.19 10.71 -1.53
C SER A 48 15.80 11.19 -2.84
N ALA A 49 14.95 11.70 -3.74
CA ALA A 49 15.32 12.28 -5.02
C ALA A 49 16.21 11.34 -5.86
N ALA A 50 17.40 11.78 -6.24
CA ALA A 50 18.32 11.03 -7.10
C ALA A 50 18.72 9.66 -6.50
N SER A 51 18.77 9.53 -5.17
CA SER A 51 19.10 8.23 -4.53
C SER A 51 17.98 7.19 -4.63
N CYS A 52 16.75 7.59 -5.00
CA CYS A 52 15.65 6.66 -5.26
C CYS A 52 15.64 6.10 -6.70
N HIS A 53 16.43 6.67 -7.60
CA HIS A 53 16.41 6.23 -9.00
C HIS A 53 16.79 4.77 -9.14
N GLY A 54 15.95 3.99 -9.81
CA GLY A 54 16.14 2.56 -10.02
C GLY A 54 15.76 1.67 -8.83
N LEU A 55 15.34 2.25 -7.68
CA LEU A 55 14.94 1.48 -6.51
C LEU A 55 13.45 1.14 -6.54
N ASP A 56 13.10 0.07 -5.80
CA ASP A 56 11.72 -0.37 -5.60
C ASP A 56 10.98 0.57 -4.63
N PRO A 57 9.78 1.08 -4.99
CA PRO A 57 9.03 2.00 -4.14
C PRO A 57 8.50 1.37 -2.85
N ILE A 58 8.28 0.05 -2.82
CA ILE A 58 7.78 -0.66 -1.64
C ILE A 58 8.92 -0.92 -0.67
N GLU A 59 10.04 -1.46 -1.16
CA GLU A 59 11.22 -1.76 -0.32
C GLU A 59 11.81 -0.50 0.33
N THR A 60 11.68 0.65 -0.33
CA THR A 60 12.16 1.94 0.18
C THR A 60 11.16 2.70 1.03
N HIS A 61 9.96 2.15 1.27
CA HIS A 61 8.84 2.82 1.95
C HIS A 61 8.32 4.08 1.23
N CYS A 62 8.72 4.32 -0.01
CA CYS A 62 8.19 5.43 -0.82
C CYS A 62 6.73 5.21 -1.23
N ALA A 63 6.29 3.96 -1.36
CA ALA A 63 4.90 3.63 -1.65
C ALA A 63 3.95 4.02 -0.52
N ASP A 64 4.46 4.19 0.70
CA ASP A 64 3.66 4.43 1.88
C ASP A 64 2.92 5.79 1.87
N ASP A 65 3.51 6.88 1.39
CA ASP A 65 2.89 8.19 1.27
C ASP A 65 2.41 8.51 -0.16
N ALA A 66 2.58 7.53 -1.07
CA ALA A 66 2.38 7.77 -2.49
C ALA A 66 0.91 8.07 -2.85
N VAL A 67 0.76 9.05 -3.70
CA VAL A 67 -0.53 9.42 -4.31
C VAL A 67 -0.53 9.11 -5.80
N THR A 68 -1.72 8.91 -6.37
CA THR A 68 -1.87 8.89 -7.83
C THR A 68 -2.02 10.33 -8.31
N ILE A 69 -1.14 10.75 -9.19
CA ILE A 69 -1.16 12.08 -9.80
C ILE A 69 -2.16 12.11 -10.96
N ASP A 70 -2.07 11.11 -11.82
CA ASP A 70 -2.91 10.98 -13.01
C ASP A 70 -2.98 9.52 -13.42
N ASP A 71 -4.03 9.15 -14.15
CA ASP A 71 -4.16 7.83 -14.75
C ASP A 71 -4.77 7.91 -16.16
N VAL A 72 -4.38 6.98 -17.01
CA VAL A 72 -4.94 6.84 -18.36
C VAL A 72 -5.28 5.38 -18.65
N VAL A 73 -6.35 5.20 -19.41
CA VAL A 73 -6.81 3.87 -19.85
C VAL A 73 -6.53 3.71 -21.33
N LEU A 74 -5.94 2.57 -21.71
CA LEU A 74 -5.73 2.14 -23.08
C LEU A 74 -6.09 0.67 -23.20
N ASP A 75 -7.07 0.34 -24.02
CA ASP A 75 -7.56 -1.01 -24.28
C ASP A 75 -7.78 -1.86 -23.01
N GLY A 76 -8.49 -1.26 -22.02
CA GLY A 76 -8.82 -1.88 -20.74
C GLY A 76 -7.67 -1.99 -19.74
N ARG A 77 -6.46 -1.53 -20.08
CA ARG A 77 -5.33 -1.41 -19.15
C ARG A 77 -5.29 0.00 -18.60
N THR A 78 -4.94 0.14 -17.32
CA THR A 78 -4.80 1.43 -16.65
C THR A 78 -3.36 1.64 -16.23
N VAL A 79 -2.70 2.68 -16.75
CA VAL A 79 -1.40 3.11 -16.23
C VAL A 79 -1.58 4.34 -15.36
N ARG A 80 -0.96 4.35 -14.19
CA ARG A 80 -0.99 5.44 -13.21
C ARG A 80 0.39 6.01 -13.00
N LEU A 81 0.48 7.33 -12.92
CA LEU A 81 1.65 8.01 -12.39
C LEU A 81 1.50 8.08 -10.86
N ARG A 82 2.39 7.41 -10.16
CA ARG A 82 2.48 7.42 -8.71
C ARG A 82 3.62 8.34 -8.28
N TYR A 83 3.42 9.10 -7.21
CA TYR A 83 4.39 10.03 -6.66
C TYR A 83 4.44 9.95 -5.14
N SER A 84 5.65 9.94 -4.58
CA SER A 84 5.93 10.08 -3.15
C SER A 84 6.54 11.45 -2.88
N ALA A 85 5.87 12.24 -2.06
CA ALA A 85 6.38 13.54 -1.63
C ALA A 85 7.59 13.38 -0.68
N GLN A 86 7.57 12.35 0.16
CA GLN A 86 8.66 12.04 1.08
C GLN A 86 9.95 11.65 0.34
N CYS A 87 9.81 10.85 -0.72
CA CYS A 87 10.93 10.39 -1.54
C CYS A 87 11.29 11.35 -2.67
N ARG A 88 10.40 12.27 -3.06
CA ARG A 88 10.54 13.10 -4.26
C ARG A 88 10.89 12.25 -5.49
N ALA A 89 10.13 11.17 -5.65
CA ALA A 89 10.31 10.15 -6.66
C ALA A 89 8.96 9.70 -7.23
N ALA A 90 8.96 9.30 -8.49
CA ALA A 90 7.77 8.86 -9.20
C ALA A 90 7.99 7.50 -9.86
N TRP A 91 6.89 6.78 -10.12
CA TRP A 91 6.91 5.50 -10.84
C TRP A 91 5.60 5.26 -11.60
N ALA A 92 5.64 4.38 -12.58
CA ALA A 92 4.45 3.90 -13.26
C ALA A 92 3.90 2.65 -12.57
N GLN A 93 2.58 2.59 -12.42
CA GLN A 93 1.86 1.39 -12.00
C GLN A 93 0.86 1.00 -13.10
N LEU A 94 0.98 -0.22 -13.61
CA LEU A 94 0.07 -0.78 -14.61
C LEU A 94 -0.89 -1.75 -13.97
N TRP A 95 -2.19 -1.61 -14.25
CA TRP A 95 -3.26 -2.48 -13.82
C TRP A 95 -3.92 -3.13 -15.03
N TYR A 96 -4.38 -4.37 -14.85
CA TYR A 96 -5.04 -5.18 -15.89
C TYR A 96 -4.14 -5.45 -17.10
N GLY A 97 -2.82 -5.44 -16.88
CA GLY A 97 -1.85 -5.77 -17.89
C GLY A 97 -1.92 -7.23 -18.32
N LYS A 98 -1.54 -7.50 -19.57
CA LYS A 98 -1.42 -8.85 -20.13
C LYS A 98 0.07 -9.14 -20.36
N PRO A 99 0.48 -10.43 -20.38
CA PRO A 99 1.85 -10.78 -20.71
C PRO A 99 2.33 -10.10 -22.01
N GLY A 100 3.48 -9.40 -21.92
CA GLY A 100 4.06 -8.61 -22.98
C GLY A 100 3.75 -7.11 -22.92
N ASP A 101 2.70 -6.67 -22.19
CA ASP A 101 2.45 -5.25 -21.97
C ASP A 101 3.62 -4.61 -21.22
N ARG A 102 3.96 -3.40 -21.59
CA ARG A 102 5.03 -2.64 -20.97
C ARG A 102 4.50 -1.35 -20.35
N ALA A 103 4.94 -1.08 -19.13
CA ALA A 103 4.80 0.24 -18.53
C ALA A 103 6.17 0.87 -18.34
N TYR A 104 6.24 2.19 -18.45
CA TYR A 104 7.46 2.93 -18.14
C TYR A 104 7.14 4.28 -17.52
N VAL A 105 8.06 4.75 -16.70
CA VAL A 105 8.08 6.09 -16.16
C VAL A 105 9.30 6.80 -16.70
N ARG A 106 9.13 8.08 -17.06
CA ARG A 106 10.25 8.93 -17.48
C ARG A 106 10.21 10.27 -16.76
N THR A 107 11.36 10.85 -16.58
CA THR A 107 11.48 12.25 -16.19
C THR A 107 12.15 13.07 -17.28
N VAL A 108 11.72 14.31 -17.38
CA VAL A 108 12.22 15.27 -18.35
C VAL A 108 12.72 16.54 -17.67
N GLU A 109 13.79 17.11 -18.23
CA GLU A 109 14.34 18.40 -17.87
C GLU A 109 14.54 19.21 -19.15
N ASN A 110 14.02 20.44 -19.20
CA ASN A 110 14.12 21.30 -20.39
C ASN A 110 13.64 20.62 -21.69
N GLY A 111 12.61 19.74 -21.59
CA GLY A 111 12.06 19.00 -22.73
C GLY A 111 12.87 17.76 -23.14
N GLN A 112 13.99 17.47 -22.49
CA GLN A 112 14.81 16.29 -22.74
C GLN A 112 14.53 15.21 -21.70
N THR A 113 14.38 13.95 -22.13
CA THR A 113 14.29 12.83 -21.21
C THR A 113 15.63 12.58 -20.54
N VAL A 114 15.67 12.65 -19.21
CA VAL A 114 16.89 12.48 -18.41
C VAL A 114 16.93 11.15 -17.67
N ALA A 115 15.79 10.51 -17.44
CA ALA A 115 15.72 9.18 -16.84
C ALA A 115 14.49 8.39 -17.32
N VAL A 116 14.63 7.07 -17.43
CA VAL A 116 13.55 6.13 -17.75
C VAL A 116 13.73 4.84 -16.96
N ASN A 117 12.64 4.35 -16.35
CA ASN A 117 12.55 2.99 -15.83
C ASN A 117 11.32 2.30 -16.40
N SER A 118 11.39 0.99 -16.65
CA SER A 118 10.30 0.23 -17.24
C SER A 118 10.14 -1.15 -16.64
N ILE A 119 8.95 -1.72 -16.80
CA ILE A 119 8.59 -3.09 -16.46
C ILE A 119 7.76 -3.68 -17.58
N THR A 120 7.97 -4.97 -17.88
CA THR A 120 7.13 -5.76 -18.78
C THR A 120 6.31 -6.75 -17.96
N VAL A 121 5.02 -6.87 -18.26
CA VAL A 121 4.16 -7.90 -17.67
C VAL A 121 4.60 -9.27 -18.18
N MET A 122 5.00 -10.13 -17.27
CA MET A 122 5.36 -11.51 -17.55
C MET A 122 4.24 -12.47 -17.11
N PRO A 123 4.12 -13.69 -17.66
CA PRO A 123 3.05 -14.62 -17.29
C PRO A 123 2.95 -14.94 -15.80
N TRP A 124 4.05 -14.75 -15.05
CA TRP A 124 4.15 -15.08 -13.62
C TRP A 124 4.02 -13.91 -12.66
N ASN A 125 4.05 -12.65 -13.13
CA ASN A 125 3.94 -11.50 -12.21
C ASN A 125 2.54 -10.87 -12.13
N GLY A 126 1.52 -11.62 -12.60
CA GLY A 126 0.12 -11.21 -12.51
C GLY A 126 -0.23 -10.08 -13.49
N THR A 127 -1.35 -9.40 -13.22
CA THR A 127 -1.91 -8.35 -14.09
C THR A 127 -1.64 -6.93 -13.56
N SER A 128 -0.97 -6.80 -12.42
CA SER A 128 -0.60 -5.52 -11.83
C SER A 128 0.91 -5.51 -11.55
N VAL A 129 1.60 -4.55 -12.16
CA VAL A 129 3.03 -4.36 -12.02
C VAL A 129 3.35 -2.88 -11.83
N TYR A 130 4.54 -2.59 -11.30
CA TYR A 130 5.04 -1.22 -11.17
C TYR A 130 6.52 -1.16 -11.52
N THR A 131 6.96 0.00 -12.02
CA THR A 131 8.36 0.22 -12.37
C THR A 131 9.19 0.53 -11.13
N PRO A 132 10.51 0.35 -11.18
CA PRO A 132 11.41 1.10 -10.33
C PRO A 132 11.17 2.60 -10.45
N MET A 133 11.56 3.35 -9.40
CA MET A 133 11.35 4.79 -9.33
C MET A 133 12.31 5.58 -10.22
N VAL A 134 11.88 6.79 -10.62
CA VAL A 134 12.73 7.84 -11.15
C VAL A 134 12.80 9.01 -10.17
N ASN A 135 13.92 9.74 -10.17
CA ASN A 135 14.00 11.02 -9.48
C ASN A 135 13.00 12.00 -10.08
N ASP A 136 12.20 12.66 -9.23
CA ASP A 136 11.22 13.69 -9.64
C ASP A 136 11.48 15.04 -8.95
N LYS A 137 12.62 15.17 -8.28
CA LYS A 137 13.01 16.44 -7.66
C LYS A 137 13.39 17.46 -8.72
N ASP A 138 12.58 18.52 -8.82
CA ASP A 138 12.77 19.63 -9.76
C ASP A 138 12.75 19.20 -11.25
N LEU A 139 12.15 18.02 -11.53
CA LEU A 139 11.95 17.45 -12.86
C LEU A 139 10.44 17.28 -13.11
N LYS A 140 10.10 16.83 -14.31
CA LYS A 140 8.71 16.47 -14.65
C LYS A 140 8.61 14.99 -14.97
N ALA A 141 7.78 14.27 -14.22
CA ALA A 141 7.55 12.85 -14.45
C ALA A 141 6.31 12.59 -15.30
N GLN A 142 6.34 11.49 -16.04
CA GLN A 142 5.22 10.98 -16.83
C GLN A 142 5.25 9.45 -16.84
N ALA A 143 4.10 8.81 -16.62
CA ALA A 143 3.94 7.37 -16.77
C ALA A 143 3.27 7.05 -18.11
N CYS A 144 3.75 6.00 -18.77
CA CYS A 144 3.23 5.54 -20.06
C CYS A 144 3.03 4.03 -20.05
N THR A 145 2.10 3.56 -20.88
CA THR A 145 1.96 2.15 -21.23
C THR A 145 2.12 1.97 -22.73
N GLU A 146 2.73 0.86 -23.11
CA GLU A 146 3.02 0.49 -24.49
C GLU A 146 2.61 -0.97 -24.73
N PHE A 147 1.93 -1.21 -25.83
CA PHE A 147 1.50 -2.55 -26.26
C PHE A 147 2.03 -2.80 -27.65
N ASP A 148 2.56 -4.00 -27.87
CA ASP A 148 3.11 -4.47 -29.13
C ASP A 148 2.59 -5.88 -29.45
N HIS A 149 1.26 -6.08 -29.33
CA HIS A 149 0.69 -7.44 -29.39
C HIS A 149 -0.01 -7.80 -30.68
N LEU A 150 -0.38 -6.84 -31.50
CA LEU A 150 -1.15 -7.11 -32.72
C LEU A 150 -0.59 -6.32 -33.91
N PRO A 151 -0.57 -6.90 -35.11
CA PRO A 151 -0.29 -6.15 -36.32
C PRO A 151 -1.29 -4.99 -36.46
N GLY A 152 -0.82 -3.76 -36.25
CA GLY A 152 -1.62 -2.54 -36.33
C GLY A 152 -2.08 -1.93 -35.01
N ASP A 153 -1.81 -2.57 -33.85
CA ASP A 153 -2.17 -2.05 -32.52
C ASP A 153 -0.92 -1.68 -31.71
N THR A 154 -0.12 -0.78 -32.26
CA THR A 154 1.00 -0.15 -31.53
C THR A 154 0.45 1.08 -30.81
N GLY A 155 -0.06 0.87 -29.61
CA GLY A 155 -0.63 1.94 -28.79
C GLY A 155 0.31 2.33 -27.67
N THR A 156 0.77 3.59 -27.66
CA THR A 156 1.36 4.21 -26.47
C THR A 156 0.40 5.25 -25.92
N LYS A 157 0.14 5.20 -24.61
CA LYS A 157 -0.64 6.24 -23.94
C LYS A 157 0.07 6.66 -22.66
N CYS A 158 0.12 7.95 -22.42
CA CYS A 158 0.82 8.54 -21.29
C CYS A 158 -0.11 9.42 -20.46
N THR A 159 0.17 9.51 -19.17
CA THR A 159 -0.40 10.50 -18.24
C THR A 159 0.05 11.92 -18.63
N ILE A 160 -0.49 12.92 -17.96
CA ILE A 160 0.12 14.26 -18.01
C ILE A 160 1.53 14.23 -17.42
N PHE A 161 2.30 15.28 -17.68
CA PHE A 161 3.52 15.56 -16.94
C PHE A 161 3.19 16.24 -15.61
N TYR A 162 3.83 15.79 -14.57
CA TYR A 162 3.73 16.33 -13.21
C TYR A 162 5.04 16.99 -12.79
#